data_fbaa6686dc8120191b97b3b1af238c93
#
_entry.id   fbaa6686dc8120191b97b3b1af238c93
#
_cell.length_a   1.000
_cell.length_b   1.000
_cell.length_c   1.000
_cell.angle_alpha   90.00
_cell.angle_beta   90.00
_cell.angle_gamma   90.00
#
_symmetry.space_group_name_H-M   'P 1'
#
loop_
_entity.id
_entity.type
_entity.pdbx_description
1 polymer ?
#
loop_
_entity_poly.entity_id
_entity_poly.type
_entity_poly.pdbx_seq_one_letter_code
_entity_poly.pdbx_strand_id
1 'polypeptide(L)'
;MKAISAATLLIAGTLALSGCDNTTVNSARDSITVSGNGAISAQPDRFMVIATASQNGDDMAEMKDQVDDAVSNMLDLADDLDIEEKSVTASTMRITPQWQYQPERKLVGHQISREVSFQVDGLETYAELLEGLAEQGVRNIRPAGAQVSNRDKLAKKALEKAVEDARERAEIIAEAADRDLGEAFQIQAQGINSPQPVMMMARAKDSGAAESYRPGETEISAQVQITFELD
;
A
#
# COMPACT_ATOMS: atom_id res chain seq x y z
N MET A 1 -10.55 92.69 -5.51
CA MET A 1 -11.67 93.29 -4.75
C MET A 1 -12.22 92.21 -3.82
N LYS A 2 -12.26 92.53 -2.51
CA LYS A 2 -13.01 91.98 -1.40
C LYS A 2 -12.66 90.45 -1.09
N ALA A 3 -11.86 90.04 -0.09
CA ALA A 3 -11.97 90.25 1.36
C ALA A 3 -13.31 89.67 1.95
N ILE A 4 -13.18 88.69 2.89
CA ILE A 4 -13.86 88.50 4.17
C ILE A 4 -13.65 87.02 4.55
N SER A 5 -12.77 86.72 5.50
CA SER A 5 -12.82 86.77 6.95
C SER A 5 -13.46 85.62 7.65
N ALA A 6 -12.61 84.82 8.33
CA ALA A 6 -12.76 84.30 9.69
C ALA A 6 -13.98 83.44 10.07
N ALA A 7 -13.71 82.26 10.57
CA ALA A 7 -14.14 81.84 11.92
C ALA A 7 -13.51 80.48 12.32
N THR A 8 -12.68 80.58 13.31
CA THR A 8 -12.08 79.53 14.14
C THR A 8 -13.18 78.85 14.96
N LEU A 9 -13.20 77.55 14.91
CA LEU A 9 -13.86 76.77 15.98
C LEU A 9 -13.01 75.52 16.34
N LEU A 10 -12.31 75.67 17.44
CA LEU A 10 -11.60 74.59 18.14
C LEU A 10 -12.67 73.72 18.81
N ILE A 11 -12.74 72.45 18.42
CA ILE A 11 -13.44 71.37 19.22
C ILE A 11 -12.36 70.39 19.60
N ALA A 12 -11.96 70.43 20.86
CA ALA A 12 -11.13 69.43 21.52
C ALA A 12 -12.00 68.20 21.75
N GLY A 13 -11.82 67.17 20.92
CA GLY A 13 -12.39 65.85 21.12
C GLY A 13 -11.36 64.93 21.74
N THR A 14 -11.48 64.65 23.02
CA THR A 14 -10.72 63.64 23.76
C THR A 14 -11.10 62.26 23.24
N LEU A 15 -10.25 61.63 22.39
CA LEU A 15 -10.34 60.23 22.10
C LEU A 15 -9.84 59.45 23.32
N ALA A 16 -10.76 58.87 24.07
CA ALA A 16 -10.49 57.83 25.02
C ALA A 16 -10.07 56.55 24.22
N LEU A 17 -8.79 56.25 24.14
CA LEU A 17 -8.28 54.96 23.71
C LEU A 17 -8.63 53.97 24.85
N SER A 18 -9.73 53.29 24.73
CA SER A 18 -10.03 52.05 25.48
C SER A 18 -9.14 50.97 24.84
N GLY A 19 -7.93 50.82 25.32
CA GLY A 19 -7.10 49.67 25.04
C GLY A 19 -7.76 48.42 25.65
N CYS A 20 -8.44 47.62 24.85
CA CYS A 20 -8.70 46.23 25.23
C CYS A 20 -7.40 45.46 25.13
N ASP A 21 -6.64 45.46 26.23
CA ASP A 21 -5.63 44.44 26.48
C ASP A 21 -6.31 43.08 26.56
N ASN A 22 -6.61 42.49 25.41
CA ASN A 22 -6.95 41.09 25.34
C ASN A 22 -5.63 40.29 25.26
N THR A 23 -4.84 40.41 26.33
CA THR A 23 -3.71 39.52 26.55
C THR A 23 -4.32 38.14 26.91
N THR A 24 -4.70 37.39 25.90
CA THR A 24 -4.77 35.94 26.05
C THR A 24 -3.33 35.52 26.38
N VAL A 25 -3.03 35.37 27.65
CA VAL A 25 -1.86 34.64 28.11
C VAL A 25 -2.06 33.23 27.62
N ASN A 26 -1.66 32.98 26.39
CA ASN A 26 -1.39 31.63 25.93
C ASN A 26 -0.21 31.17 26.78
N SER A 27 -0.48 30.54 27.92
CA SER A 27 0.55 29.85 28.69
C SER A 27 1.10 28.78 27.77
N ALA A 28 2.14 29.15 27.01
CA ALA A 28 2.89 28.19 26.23
C ALA A 28 3.40 27.17 27.26
N ARG A 29 2.80 25.98 27.24
CA ARG A 29 3.31 24.88 28.06
C ARG A 29 4.71 24.59 27.56
N ASP A 30 5.65 24.52 28.48
CA ASP A 30 6.95 23.98 28.12
C ASP A 30 6.74 22.58 27.57
N SER A 31 7.17 22.33 26.36
CA SER A 31 6.85 21.09 25.68
C SER A 31 7.92 20.71 24.68
N ILE A 32 8.01 19.41 24.43
CA ILE A 32 8.88 18.86 23.39
C ILE A 32 8.05 18.04 22.40
N THR A 33 8.33 18.26 21.12
CA THR A 33 7.72 17.46 20.04
C THR A 33 8.78 16.59 19.40
N VAL A 34 8.53 15.30 19.38
CA VAL A 34 9.43 14.29 18.80
C VAL A 34 8.69 13.42 17.81
N SER A 35 9.46 12.86 16.87
CA SER A 35 8.96 11.84 15.95
C SER A 35 9.51 10.49 16.35
N GLY A 36 8.65 9.49 16.41
CA GLY A 36 9.04 8.09 16.61
C GLY A 36 8.75 7.24 15.39
N ASN A 37 9.59 6.24 15.18
CA ASN A 37 9.49 5.30 14.08
C ASN A 37 9.48 3.88 14.63
N GLY A 38 8.62 3.03 14.05
CA GLY A 38 8.58 1.61 14.36
C GLY A 38 8.49 0.79 13.10
N ALA A 39 9.25 -0.29 13.04
CA ALA A 39 9.27 -1.19 11.90
C ALA A 39 9.23 -2.66 12.36
N ILE A 40 8.54 -3.48 11.58
CA ILE A 40 8.46 -4.94 11.73
C ILE A 40 8.71 -5.57 10.38
N SER A 41 9.70 -6.44 10.31
CA SER A 41 9.94 -7.29 9.14
C SER A 41 9.17 -8.60 9.27
N ALA A 42 8.57 -9.04 8.17
CA ALA A 42 7.90 -10.33 8.08
C ALA A 42 8.08 -10.95 6.69
N GLN A 43 8.14 -12.27 6.64
CA GLN A 43 8.13 -12.98 5.36
C GLN A 43 6.69 -13.04 4.84
N PRO A 44 6.48 -12.80 3.52
CA PRO A 44 5.19 -13.04 2.89
C PRO A 44 4.77 -14.49 3.03
N ASP A 45 3.52 -14.70 3.37
CA ASP A 45 2.86 -16.00 3.52
C ASP A 45 1.65 -16.17 2.61
N ARG A 46 1.33 -15.13 1.82
CA ARG A 46 0.22 -15.10 0.87
C ARG A 46 0.71 -14.65 -0.50
N PHE A 47 0.42 -15.44 -1.53
CA PHE A 47 0.94 -15.26 -2.88
C PHE A 47 -0.21 -15.05 -3.87
N MET A 48 -0.01 -14.18 -4.83
CA MET A 48 -0.97 -13.93 -5.90
C MET A 48 -0.41 -14.40 -7.23
N VAL A 49 -1.22 -15.16 -7.98
CA VAL A 49 -0.92 -15.69 -9.31
C VAL A 49 -2.03 -15.28 -10.26
N ILE A 50 -1.67 -14.92 -11.48
CA ILE A 50 -2.61 -14.75 -12.57
C ILE A 50 -2.25 -15.74 -13.65
N ALA A 51 -3.21 -16.63 -13.97
CA ALA A 51 -3.15 -17.57 -15.06
C ALA A 51 -4.08 -17.13 -16.18
N THR A 52 -3.63 -17.24 -17.44
CA THR A 52 -4.41 -16.81 -18.59
C THR A 52 -4.66 -18.00 -19.52
N ALA A 53 -5.93 -18.37 -19.68
CA ALA A 53 -6.38 -19.23 -20.76
C ALA A 53 -6.54 -18.41 -22.05
N SER A 54 -5.96 -18.85 -23.15
CA SER A 54 -6.10 -18.15 -24.43
C SER A 54 -6.05 -19.09 -25.62
N GLN A 55 -6.88 -18.79 -26.62
CA GLN A 55 -6.92 -19.47 -27.91
C GLN A 55 -6.90 -18.47 -29.06
N ASN A 56 -6.30 -18.88 -30.17
CA ASN A 56 -6.22 -18.09 -31.40
C ASN A 56 -6.81 -18.90 -32.55
N GLY A 57 -7.57 -18.26 -33.41
CA GLY A 57 -8.19 -18.91 -34.58
C GLY A 57 -9.27 -18.07 -35.20
N ASP A 58 -10.04 -18.70 -36.09
CA ASP A 58 -11.14 -18.08 -36.84
C ASP A 58 -12.51 -18.57 -36.33
N ASP A 59 -12.57 -19.77 -35.72
CA ASP A 59 -13.81 -20.32 -35.16
C ASP A 59 -14.00 -19.83 -33.71
N MET A 60 -14.84 -18.81 -33.58
CA MET A 60 -15.12 -18.16 -32.31
C MET A 60 -15.82 -19.08 -31.31
N ALA A 61 -16.67 -20.02 -31.79
CA ALA A 61 -17.42 -20.92 -30.92
C ALA A 61 -16.49 -21.96 -30.33
N GLU A 62 -15.67 -22.61 -31.15
CA GLU A 62 -14.70 -23.60 -30.71
C GLU A 62 -13.67 -22.99 -29.74
N MET A 63 -13.12 -21.82 -30.09
CA MET A 63 -12.16 -21.12 -29.22
C MET A 63 -12.75 -20.74 -27.86
N LYS A 64 -14.03 -20.31 -27.87
CA LYS A 64 -14.73 -19.98 -26.62
C LYS A 64 -14.85 -21.21 -25.71
N ASP A 65 -15.31 -22.34 -26.29
CA ASP A 65 -15.49 -23.57 -25.53
C ASP A 65 -14.14 -24.06 -24.97
N GLN A 66 -13.05 -24.01 -25.75
CA GLN A 66 -11.71 -24.38 -25.29
C GLN A 66 -11.19 -23.47 -24.16
N VAL A 67 -11.48 -22.16 -24.20
CA VAL A 67 -11.09 -21.22 -23.15
C VAL A 67 -11.93 -21.44 -21.88
N ASP A 68 -13.23 -21.72 -22.04
CA ASP A 68 -14.11 -21.99 -20.92
C ASP A 68 -13.74 -23.32 -20.23
N ASP A 69 -13.42 -24.38 -21.00
CA ASP A 69 -12.92 -25.65 -20.48
C ASP A 69 -11.60 -25.47 -19.70
N ALA A 70 -10.66 -24.69 -20.26
CA ALA A 70 -9.39 -24.41 -19.60
C ALA A 70 -9.59 -23.64 -18.27
N VAL A 71 -10.54 -22.70 -18.24
CA VAL A 71 -10.87 -21.99 -17.01
C VAL A 71 -11.53 -22.93 -16.00
N SER A 72 -12.44 -23.81 -16.42
CA SER A 72 -13.03 -24.81 -15.52
C SER A 72 -11.96 -25.71 -14.89
N ASN A 73 -11.01 -26.19 -15.68
CA ASN A 73 -9.92 -27.02 -15.16
C ASN A 73 -9.05 -26.26 -14.14
N MET A 74 -8.82 -24.96 -14.34
CA MET A 74 -8.09 -24.13 -13.37
C MET A 74 -8.88 -23.94 -12.06
N LEU A 75 -10.21 -23.83 -12.14
CA LEU A 75 -11.06 -23.72 -10.96
C LEU A 75 -11.12 -25.06 -10.20
N ASP A 76 -11.25 -26.17 -10.91
CA ASP A 76 -11.22 -27.52 -10.32
C ASP A 76 -9.88 -27.76 -9.59
N LEU A 77 -8.75 -27.34 -10.18
CA LEU A 77 -7.44 -27.41 -9.52
C LEU A 77 -7.39 -26.58 -8.23
N ALA A 78 -8.02 -25.41 -8.21
CA ALA A 78 -8.08 -24.59 -7.00
C ALA A 78 -8.88 -25.28 -5.89
N ASP A 79 -9.98 -25.96 -6.25
CA ASP A 79 -10.79 -26.73 -5.32
C ASP A 79 -10.02 -27.96 -4.79
N ASP A 80 -9.27 -28.66 -5.66
CA ASP A 80 -8.42 -29.81 -5.30
C ASP A 80 -7.29 -29.43 -4.33
N LEU A 81 -6.83 -28.16 -4.39
CA LEU A 81 -5.80 -27.61 -3.51
C LEU A 81 -6.38 -26.90 -2.27
N ASP A 82 -7.67 -27.05 -1.99
CA ASP A 82 -8.37 -26.39 -0.87
C ASP A 82 -8.23 -24.85 -0.87
N ILE A 83 -8.08 -24.23 -2.05
CA ILE A 83 -8.06 -22.78 -2.17
C ILE A 83 -9.48 -22.23 -2.05
N GLU A 84 -9.70 -21.37 -1.05
CA GLU A 84 -11.04 -20.81 -0.80
C GLU A 84 -11.61 -20.09 -2.04
N GLU A 85 -12.87 -20.32 -2.38
CA GLU A 85 -13.58 -19.70 -3.52
C GLU A 85 -13.45 -18.18 -3.55
N LYS A 86 -13.51 -17.51 -2.38
CA LYS A 86 -13.31 -16.04 -2.28
C LYS A 86 -11.92 -15.58 -2.69
N SER A 87 -10.95 -16.48 -2.74
CA SER A 87 -9.55 -16.24 -3.11
C SER A 87 -9.27 -16.50 -4.59
N VAL A 88 -10.29 -16.93 -5.34
CA VAL A 88 -10.22 -17.18 -6.78
C VAL A 88 -11.17 -16.25 -7.51
N THR A 89 -10.68 -15.60 -8.57
CA THR A 89 -11.49 -14.71 -9.39
C THR A 89 -11.24 -14.99 -10.87
N ALA A 90 -12.28 -15.39 -11.61
CA ALA A 90 -12.22 -15.52 -13.05
C ALA A 90 -12.75 -14.25 -13.74
N SER A 91 -11.97 -13.71 -14.67
CA SER A 91 -12.35 -12.52 -15.43
C SER A 91 -13.43 -12.81 -16.47
N THR A 92 -14.04 -11.76 -16.99
CA THR A 92 -14.87 -11.86 -18.19
C THR A 92 -14.01 -12.20 -19.42
N MET A 93 -14.65 -12.78 -20.45
CA MET A 93 -13.98 -13.12 -21.70
C MET A 93 -13.56 -11.85 -22.44
N ARG A 94 -12.33 -11.86 -22.96
CA ARG A 94 -11.78 -10.82 -23.84
C ARG A 94 -11.58 -11.40 -25.24
N ILE A 95 -12.05 -10.67 -26.26
CA ILE A 95 -11.88 -11.03 -27.67
C ILE A 95 -11.09 -9.91 -28.33
N THR A 96 -9.98 -10.27 -28.97
CA THR A 96 -9.07 -9.33 -29.63
C THR A 96 -8.81 -9.75 -31.06
N PRO A 97 -9.08 -8.90 -32.08
CA PRO A 97 -8.77 -9.21 -33.47
C PRO A 97 -7.25 -9.23 -33.68
N GLN A 98 -6.77 -10.23 -34.46
CA GLN A 98 -5.36 -10.38 -34.82
C GLN A 98 -5.14 -9.87 -36.24
N TRP A 99 -4.23 -8.89 -36.37
CA TRP A 99 -3.94 -8.25 -37.64
C TRP A 99 -2.52 -8.57 -38.13
N GLN A 100 -2.39 -8.98 -39.38
CA GLN A 100 -1.13 -9.00 -40.08
C GLN A 100 -0.94 -7.64 -40.79
N TYR A 101 0.24 -7.04 -40.66
CA TYR A 101 0.52 -5.70 -41.21
C TYR A 101 1.41 -5.73 -42.46
N GLN A 102 2.03 -6.87 -42.78
CA GLN A 102 2.91 -7.03 -43.94
C GLN A 102 2.51 -8.30 -44.72
N PRO A 103 2.47 -8.30 -46.07
CA PRO A 103 2.66 -7.15 -46.99
C PRO A 103 1.51 -6.15 -46.99
N GLU A 104 0.33 -6.53 -46.51
CA GLU A 104 -0.86 -5.69 -46.42
C GLU A 104 -1.58 -5.94 -45.09
N ARG A 105 -2.34 -4.91 -44.63
CA ARG A 105 -3.15 -5.07 -43.43
C ARG A 105 -4.31 -6.02 -43.68
N LYS A 106 -4.25 -7.20 -43.06
CA LYS A 106 -5.27 -8.24 -43.17
C LYS A 106 -5.63 -8.77 -41.78
N LEU A 107 -6.93 -8.97 -41.53
CA LEU A 107 -7.38 -9.72 -40.37
C LEU A 107 -7.01 -11.19 -40.55
N VAL A 108 -6.25 -11.77 -39.61
CA VAL A 108 -5.75 -13.15 -39.68
C VAL A 108 -6.39 -14.04 -38.62
N GLY A 109 -7.37 -13.53 -37.89
CA GLY A 109 -8.11 -14.29 -36.89
C GLY A 109 -8.43 -13.46 -35.66
N HIS A 110 -8.80 -14.13 -34.60
CA HIS A 110 -9.11 -13.56 -33.30
C HIS A 110 -8.34 -14.30 -32.20
N GLN A 111 -8.13 -13.62 -31.11
CA GLN A 111 -7.69 -14.22 -29.84
C GLN A 111 -8.82 -14.08 -28.83
N ILE A 112 -9.18 -15.20 -28.19
CA ILE A 112 -10.06 -15.22 -27.03
C ILE A 112 -9.20 -15.51 -25.80
N SER A 113 -9.40 -14.78 -24.72
CA SER A 113 -8.68 -14.99 -23.48
C SER A 113 -9.54 -14.70 -22.26
N ARG A 114 -9.26 -15.41 -21.17
CA ARG A 114 -9.77 -15.19 -19.81
C ARG A 114 -8.63 -15.31 -18.82
N GLU A 115 -8.66 -14.49 -17.79
CA GLU A 115 -7.69 -14.52 -16.70
C GLU A 115 -8.35 -15.08 -15.45
N VAL A 116 -7.64 -15.96 -14.76
CA VAL A 116 -7.99 -16.44 -13.41
C VAL A 116 -6.91 -15.95 -12.47
N SER A 117 -7.34 -15.24 -11.43
CA SER A 117 -6.47 -14.75 -10.37
C SER A 117 -6.67 -15.62 -9.13
N PHE A 118 -5.57 -16.09 -8.58
CA PHE A 118 -5.53 -16.90 -7.37
C PHE A 118 -4.80 -16.13 -6.27
N GLN A 119 -5.34 -16.21 -5.06
CA GLN A 119 -4.68 -15.79 -3.84
C GLN A 119 -4.48 -17.03 -2.96
N VAL A 120 -3.23 -17.38 -2.72
CA VAL A 120 -2.85 -18.65 -2.09
C VAL A 120 -2.10 -18.40 -0.80
N ASP A 121 -2.48 -19.06 0.26
CA ASP A 121 -1.78 -19.03 1.54
C ASP A 121 -0.76 -20.17 1.61
N GLY A 122 0.49 -19.82 1.94
CA GLY A 122 1.59 -20.77 2.04
C GLY A 122 2.36 -20.99 0.73
N LEU A 123 3.67 -21.22 0.88
CA LEU A 123 4.58 -21.42 -0.26
C LEU A 123 4.41 -22.81 -0.90
N GLU A 124 4.01 -23.81 -0.12
CA GLU A 124 3.79 -25.17 -0.60
C GLU A 124 2.62 -25.23 -1.57
N THR A 125 1.43 -24.79 -1.15
CA THR A 125 0.23 -24.72 -2.01
C THR A 125 0.45 -23.81 -3.23
N TYR A 126 1.23 -22.72 -3.06
CA TYR A 126 1.63 -21.88 -4.19
C TYR A 126 2.46 -22.65 -5.23
N ALA A 127 3.41 -23.49 -4.80
CA ALA A 127 4.23 -24.29 -5.69
C ALA A 127 3.37 -25.37 -6.40
N GLU A 128 2.50 -26.06 -5.67
CA GLU A 128 1.57 -27.06 -6.21
C GLU A 128 0.61 -26.46 -7.23
N LEU A 129 0.08 -25.24 -6.97
CA LEU A 129 -0.75 -24.53 -7.94
C LEU A 129 0.00 -24.23 -9.24
N LEU A 130 1.26 -23.75 -9.15
CA LEU A 130 2.06 -23.46 -10.34
C LEU A 130 2.35 -24.74 -11.16
N GLU A 131 2.67 -25.84 -10.50
CA GLU A 131 2.90 -27.14 -11.12
C GLU A 131 1.64 -27.66 -11.81
N GLY A 132 0.50 -27.70 -11.12
CA GLY A 132 -0.76 -28.15 -11.68
C GLY A 132 -1.25 -27.29 -12.86
N LEU A 133 -1.10 -25.96 -12.79
CA LEU A 133 -1.41 -25.08 -13.91
C LEU A 133 -0.51 -25.37 -15.13
N ALA A 134 0.78 -25.66 -14.91
CA ALA A 134 1.70 -25.99 -15.98
C ALA A 134 1.39 -27.36 -16.61
N GLU A 135 1.02 -28.37 -15.80
CA GLU A 135 0.58 -29.69 -16.25
C GLU A 135 -0.71 -29.63 -17.10
N GLN A 136 -1.64 -28.74 -16.74
CA GLN A 136 -2.85 -28.45 -17.52
C GLN A 136 -2.54 -27.71 -18.85
N GLY A 137 -1.28 -27.36 -19.11
CA GLY A 137 -0.84 -26.67 -20.33
C GLY A 137 -1.11 -25.18 -20.36
N VAL A 138 -1.35 -24.55 -19.21
CA VAL A 138 -1.47 -23.10 -19.09
C VAL A 138 -0.12 -22.45 -19.39
N ARG A 139 -0.03 -21.67 -20.46
CA ARG A 139 1.25 -21.14 -20.96
C ARG A 139 1.59 -19.76 -20.41
N ASN A 140 0.62 -19.05 -19.88
CA ASN A 140 0.82 -17.70 -19.36
C ASN A 140 0.42 -17.68 -17.89
N ILE A 141 1.40 -17.96 -17.03
CA ILE A 141 1.29 -17.91 -15.58
C ILE A 141 2.25 -16.84 -15.10
N ARG A 142 1.75 -15.85 -14.36
CA ARG A 142 2.58 -14.76 -13.86
C ARG A 142 2.33 -14.52 -12.36
N PRO A 143 3.40 -14.36 -11.57
CA PRO A 143 3.26 -13.85 -10.21
C PRO A 143 2.62 -12.46 -10.22
N ALA A 144 1.66 -12.23 -9.34
CA ALA A 144 0.98 -10.93 -9.22
C ALA A 144 1.27 -10.21 -7.90
N GLY A 145 2.08 -10.82 -7.04
CA GLY A 145 2.55 -10.25 -5.79
C GLY A 145 2.64 -11.27 -4.67
N ALA A 146 3.21 -10.82 -3.56
CA ALA A 146 3.24 -11.56 -2.31
C ALA A 146 2.90 -10.60 -1.16
N GLN A 147 2.19 -11.06 -0.15
CA GLN A 147 1.71 -10.26 0.96
C GLN A 147 1.88 -11.02 2.27
N VAL A 148 1.79 -10.28 3.36
CA VAL A 148 1.74 -10.84 4.71
C VAL A 148 0.27 -10.89 5.16
N SER A 149 -0.25 -12.07 5.46
CA SER A 149 -1.67 -12.29 5.81
C SER A 149 -2.09 -11.53 7.08
N ASN A 150 -1.20 -11.44 8.07
CA ASN A 150 -1.45 -10.79 9.35
C ASN A 150 -0.98 -9.32 9.41
N ARG A 151 -0.98 -8.64 8.27
CA ARG A 151 -0.49 -7.26 8.09
C ARG A 151 -1.02 -6.29 9.16
N ASP A 152 -2.32 -6.34 9.47
CA ASP A 152 -2.94 -5.43 10.44
C ASP A 152 -2.39 -5.63 11.86
N LYS A 153 -2.10 -6.87 12.23
CA LYS A 153 -1.48 -7.20 13.52
C LYS A 153 -0.04 -6.67 13.59
N LEU A 154 0.71 -6.79 12.50
CA LEU A 154 2.08 -6.27 12.43
C LEU A 154 2.10 -4.74 12.37
N ALA A 155 1.14 -4.14 11.71
CA ALA A 155 0.96 -2.69 11.68
C ALA A 155 0.72 -2.10 13.08
N LYS A 156 -0.11 -2.78 13.90
CA LYS A 156 -0.30 -2.39 15.31
C LYS A 156 1.00 -2.47 16.11
N LYS A 157 1.77 -3.56 15.94
CA LYS A 157 3.07 -3.69 16.59
C LYS A 157 4.09 -2.65 16.13
N ALA A 158 4.08 -2.29 14.85
CA ALA A 158 4.94 -1.22 14.34
C ALA A 158 4.54 0.13 14.97
N LEU A 159 3.24 0.38 15.14
CA LEU A 159 2.75 1.59 15.79
C LEU A 159 3.15 1.64 17.29
N GLU A 160 3.03 0.53 18.01
CA GLU A 160 3.48 0.42 19.39
C GLU A 160 4.98 0.77 19.52
N LYS A 161 5.82 0.18 18.64
CA LYS A 161 7.26 0.51 18.60
C LYS A 161 7.54 1.99 18.27
N ALA A 162 6.74 2.58 17.38
CA ALA A 162 6.90 3.99 17.05
C ALA A 162 6.61 4.91 18.26
N VAL A 163 5.61 4.55 19.07
CA VAL A 163 5.30 5.29 20.32
C VAL A 163 6.40 5.12 21.34
N GLU A 164 6.94 3.91 21.50
CA GLU A 164 8.08 3.63 22.39
C GLU A 164 9.33 4.43 21.98
N ASP A 165 9.68 4.42 20.69
CA ASP A 165 10.82 5.19 20.13
C ASP A 165 10.65 6.70 20.34
N ALA A 166 9.41 7.23 20.14
CA ALA A 166 9.14 8.64 20.41
C ALA A 166 9.35 8.99 21.88
N ARG A 167 8.87 8.15 22.79
CA ARG A 167 9.01 8.36 24.23
C ARG A 167 10.47 8.31 24.67
N GLU A 168 11.21 7.31 24.23
CA GLU A 168 12.64 7.16 24.54
C GLU A 168 13.44 8.39 24.07
N ARG A 169 13.17 8.89 22.85
CA ARG A 169 13.80 10.12 22.34
C ARG A 169 13.43 11.34 23.16
N ALA A 170 12.18 11.45 23.58
CA ALA A 170 11.74 12.57 24.41
C ALA A 170 12.42 12.55 25.79
N GLU A 171 12.55 11.38 26.43
CA GLU A 171 13.25 11.18 27.69
C GLU A 171 14.72 11.60 27.59
N ILE A 172 15.44 11.13 26.57
CA ILE A 172 16.84 11.49 26.32
C ILE A 172 17.02 13.00 26.17
N ILE A 173 16.11 13.66 25.43
CA ILE A 173 16.22 15.11 25.20
C ILE A 173 15.85 15.91 26.44
N ALA A 174 14.82 15.50 27.19
CA ALA A 174 14.42 16.14 28.43
C ALA A 174 15.57 16.08 29.47
N GLU A 175 16.16 14.89 29.67
CA GLU A 175 17.31 14.70 30.56
C GLU A 175 18.51 15.56 30.14
N ALA A 176 18.84 15.63 28.84
CA ALA A 176 19.92 16.45 28.34
C ALA A 176 19.67 17.96 28.48
N ALA A 177 18.41 18.38 28.68
CA ALA A 177 17.99 19.74 28.91
C ALA A 177 17.80 20.08 30.41
N ASP A 178 18.17 19.16 31.33
CA ASP A 178 17.92 19.26 32.77
C ASP A 178 16.43 19.48 33.09
N ARG A 179 15.52 18.75 32.38
CA ARG A 179 14.07 18.78 32.56
C ARG A 179 13.53 17.38 32.77
N ASP A 180 12.39 17.27 33.42
CA ASP A 180 11.64 16.02 33.50
C ASP A 180 10.61 15.90 32.38
N LEU A 181 10.43 14.68 31.85
CA LEU A 181 9.44 14.41 30.82
C LEU A 181 8.06 14.19 31.45
N GLY A 182 7.12 15.06 31.11
CA GLY A 182 5.73 14.98 31.54
C GLY A 182 4.84 14.09 30.66
N GLU A 183 3.54 14.33 30.71
CA GLU A 183 2.55 13.56 29.97
C GLU A 183 2.50 13.94 28.48
N ALA A 184 2.16 12.98 27.62
CA ALA A 184 1.86 13.25 26.22
C ALA A 184 0.47 13.91 26.11
N PHE A 185 0.38 15.09 25.49
CA PHE A 185 -0.90 15.78 25.34
C PHE A 185 -1.33 15.97 23.86
N GLN A 186 -0.43 15.71 22.91
CA GLN A 186 -0.79 15.69 21.50
C GLN A 186 -0.08 14.53 20.81
N ILE A 187 -0.87 13.70 20.12
CA ILE A 187 -0.37 12.55 19.37
C ILE A 187 -0.94 12.61 17.96
N GLN A 188 -0.06 12.54 16.97
CA GLN A 188 -0.40 12.44 15.57
C GLN A 188 0.22 11.17 14.99
N ALA A 189 -0.61 10.21 14.57
CA ALA A 189 -0.16 9.07 13.82
C ALA A 189 -0.07 9.47 12.34
N GLN A 190 1.13 9.41 11.78
CA GLN A 190 1.33 9.50 10.35
C GLN A 190 1.19 8.09 9.78
N GLY A 191 0.42 7.94 8.71
CA GLY A 191 -0.06 6.67 8.18
C GLY A 191 0.94 5.50 8.17
N ILE A 192 0.40 4.30 8.23
CA ILE A 192 1.15 3.05 8.16
C ILE A 192 1.61 2.85 6.72
N ASN A 193 2.91 2.80 6.50
CA ASN A 193 3.50 2.55 5.19
C ASN A 193 3.83 1.06 5.08
N SER A 194 3.34 0.42 4.04
CA SER A 194 3.72 -0.96 3.68
C SER A 194 4.14 -0.93 2.23
N PRO A 195 5.42 -0.76 1.94
CA PRO A 195 5.92 -0.93 0.59
C PRO A 195 5.63 -2.36 0.12
N GLN A 196 5.25 -2.50 -1.15
CA GLN A 196 5.14 -3.83 -1.77
C GLN A 196 6.54 -4.49 -1.74
N PRO A 197 6.63 -5.80 -1.47
CA PRO A 197 7.92 -6.48 -1.48
C PRO A 197 8.59 -6.25 -2.82
N VAL A 198 9.79 -5.65 -2.78
CA VAL A 198 10.64 -5.57 -3.96
C VAL A 198 11.21 -6.97 -4.14
N MET A 199 10.84 -7.66 -5.22
CA MET A 199 11.47 -8.93 -5.58
C MET A 199 12.95 -8.66 -5.83
N MET A 200 13.80 -8.88 -4.84
CA MET A 200 15.23 -9.00 -5.08
C MET A 200 15.44 -10.32 -5.79
N MET A 201 15.74 -10.25 -7.10
CA MET A 201 16.25 -11.39 -7.84
C MET A 201 17.57 -11.82 -7.18
N ALA A 202 17.51 -12.87 -6.35
CA ALA A 202 18.71 -13.56 -5.91
C ALA A 202 19.40 -14.12 -7.16
N ARG A 203 20.67 -13.74 -7.36
CA ARG A 203 21.51 -14.31 -8.42
C ARG A 203 21.47 -15.83 -8.27
N ALA A 204 20.85 -16.51 -9.22
CA ALA A 204 20.83 -17.95 -9.31
C ALA A 204 22.27 -18.49 -9.36
N LYS A 205 22.66 -19.24 -8.34
CA LYS A 205 23.76 -20.17 -8.39
C LYS A 205 23.15 -21.53 -8.60
N ASP A 206 23.53 -22.19 -9.69
CA ASP A 206 23.06 -23.49 -10.16
C ASP A 206 22.55 -24.44 -9.07
N SER A 207 21.25 -24.68 -9.03
CA SER A 207 20.61 -25.89 -8.51
C SER A 207 19.09 -25.82 -8.73
N GLY A 208 18.49 -26.88 -9.17
CA GLY A 208 17.09 -27.24 -9.46
C GLY A 208 15.96 -26.22 -9.24
N ALA A 209 15.14 -26.02 -10.27
CA ALA A 209 14.21 -24.91 -10.42
C ALA A 209 13.07 -24.79 -9.39
N ALA A 210 12.79 -25.76 -8.53
CA ALA A 210 11.69 -25.73 -7.57
C ALA A 210 12.08 -25.34 -6.13
N GLU A 211 13.34 -25.52 -5.74
CA GLU A 211 13.81 -25.22 -4.37
C GLU A 211 14.36 -23.78 -4.16
N SER A 212 14.32 -22.91 -5.16
CA SER A 212 15.03 -21.62 -5.12
C SER A 212 14.18 -20.37 -5.00
N TYR A 213 12.84 -20.46 -4.93
CA TYR A 213 12.01 -19.29 -4.67
C TYR A 213 12.05 -18.93 -3.17
N ARG A 214 12.72 -17.83 -2.86
CA ARG A 214 12.75 -17.26 -1.51
C ARG A 214 12.14 -15.88 -1.57
N PRO A 215 10.90 -15.71 -1.11
CA PRO A 215 10.33 -14.39 -0.96
C PRO A 215 11.18 -13.60 0.04
N GLY A 216 11.60 -12.38 -0.34
CA GLY A 216 12.27 -11.47 0.59
C GLY A 216 11.35 -11.07 1.74
N GLU A 217 11.90 -10.41 2.76
CA GLU A 217 11.09 -9.84 3.83
C GLU A 217 10.38 -8.57 3.36
N THR A 218 9.18 -8.36 3.87
CA THR A 218 8.43 -7.11 3.74
C THR A 218 8.53 -6.35 5.05
N GLU A 219 8.92 -5.09 5.00
CA GLU A 219 8.93 -4.20 6.15
C GLU A 219 7.60 -3.45 6.25
N ILE A 220 6.97 -3.51 7.40
CA ILE A 220 5.78 -2.74 7.77
C ILE A 220 6.24 -1.69 8.76
N SER A 221 6.13 -0.41 8.40
CA SER A 221 6.58 0.71 9.21
C SER A 221 5.43 1.64 9.61
N ALA A 222 5.55 2.23 10.78
CA ALA A 222 4.67 3.26 11.29
C ALA A 222 5.49 4.45 11.80
N GLN A 223 4.93 5.64 11.70
CA GLN A 223 5.52 6.85 12.22
C GLN A 223 4.50 7.62 13.05
N VAL A 224 4.93 8.13 14.19
CA VAL A 224 4.15 9.00 15.06
C VAL A 224 4.90 10.29 15.34
N GLN A 225 4.15 11.34 15.61
CA GLN A 225 4.66 12.58 16.18
C GLN A 225 3.94 12.82 17.50
N ILE A 226 4.69 12.99 18.57
CA ILE A 226 4.14 13.15 19.93
C ILE A 226 4.71 14.40 20.55
N THR A 227 3.84 15.17 21.19
CA THR A 227 4.21 16.31 22.00
C THR A 227 3.98 15.98 23.47
N PHE A 228 5.02 16.11 24.26
CA PHE A 228 5.04 15.89 25.70
C PHE A 228 5.19 17.22 26.46
N GLU A 229 4.68 17.30 27.66
CA GLU A 229 4.98 18.38 28.59
C GLU A 229 6.41 18.23 29.12
N LEU A 230 7.05 19.33 29.48
CA LEU A 230 8.33 19.37 30.17
C LEU A 230 8.13 20.08 31.51
N ASP A 231 8.53 19.42 32.61
CA ASP A 231 8.46 19.92 33.99
C ASP A 231 9.82 20.45 34.46
#